data_f67565ba0e973fd4dc449866c808f00e
#
_entry.id   f67565ba0e973fd4dc449866c808f00e
#
_cell.length_a   1.000
_cell.length_b   1.000
_cell.length_c   1.000
_cell.angle_alpha   90.00
_cell.angle_beta   90.00
_cell.angle_gamma   90.00
#
_symmetry.space_group_name_H-M   'P 1'
#
loop_
_entity.id
_entity.type
_entity.pdbx_description
1 polymer ?
#
loop_
_entity_poly.entity_id
_entity_poly.type
_entity_poly.pdbx_seq_one_letter_code
_entity_poly.pdbx_strand_id
1 'polypeptide(L)'
;MILHAPDAVHRRIGTARLIGFGEAYVAGEWDAPDLAATLTALAERMAVLVPRWLQYARGLAAIARPKTEVGTPDHVQANVSHHYDLSNELFARFLDETLTYSSALFSAQELPDGEPGVTRAPEPAGATWPALADAQRAKIDRLLDAAGVGPGTRVLEIGTGWGELCLRAAARGATVRSVTLSVEQRALALRRIAEAGLTDRVRVDLLDYRAVDGEYDAVVSVEMIEAVGAAHWDEYFEVLARLVAPRGRIAVQAITMPHDRMLASLRTYTWIQKYVFPGGMLPSTEAIATAAGRAGLAVRARHRFGAHYAETLRLWRERFLEDPESLPRPADSATFRRLWEFYLAYSEAGFRSGYLDVQQIVLSPEKPA
;
A
#
# COMPACT_ATOMS: atom_id res chain seq x y z
N MET A 1 -8.48 26.75 0.54
CA MET A 1 -9.75 26.08 0.91
C MET A 1 -10.89 27.07 0.79
N ILE A 2 -11.99 26.68 0.15
CA ILE A 2 -13.20 27.48 -0.07
C ILE A 2 -14.34 26.76 0.64
N LEU A 3 -15.02 27.43 1.57
CA LEU A 3 -16.14 26.86 2.31
C LEU A 3 -17.44 27.25 1.62
N HIS A 4 -18.19 26.30 1.10
CA HIS A 4 -19.51 26.49 0.49
C HIS A 4 -20.62 26.44 1.52
N ALA A 5 -20.46 25.59 2.57
CA ALA A 5 -21.42 25.40 3.66
C ALA A 5 -20.67 25.37 5.03
N PRO A 6 -20.17 26.53 5.55
CA PRO A 6 -19.32 26.57 6.74
C PRO A 6 -19.91 25.87 7.96
N ASP A 7 -21.21 26.06 8.23
CA ASP A 7 -21.90 25.46 9.38
C ASP A 7 -22.00 23.93 9.26
N ALA A 8 -22.15 23.40 8.05
CA ALA A 8 -22.17 21.96 7.80
C ALA A 8 -20.78 21.35 8.01
N VAL A 9 -19.74 22.00 7.49
CA VAL A 9 -18.34 21.61 7.69
C VAL A 9 -17.99 21.57 9.18
N HIS A 10 -18.30 22.65 9.92
CA HIS A 10 -18.01 22.71 11.36
C HIS A 10 -18.76 21.62 12.14
N ARG A 11 -20.02 21.35 11.80
CA ARG A 11 -20.83 20.31 12.43
C ARG A 11 -20.25 18.93 12.18
N ARG A 12 -19.85 18.60 10.93
CA ARG A 12 -19.22 17.32 10.62
C ARG A 12 -17.87 17.14 11.33
N ILE A 13 -17.03 18.17 11.32
CA ILE A 13 -15.76 18.13 12.06
C ILE A 13 -16.00 17.97 13.56
N GLY A 14 -16.97 18.68 14.13
CA GLY A 14 -17.33 18.57 15.54
C GLY A 14 -17.81 17.16 15.93
N THR A 15 -18.54 16.49 15.04
CA THR A 15 -19.12 15.15 15.29
C THR A 15 -18.14 14.03 14.97
N ALA A 16 -17.48 14.07 13.80
CA ALA A 16 -16.68 12.97 13.25
C ALA A 16 -15.20 13.36 12.97
N ARG A 17 -14.76 14.55 13.41
CA ARG A 17 -13.36 15.01 13.35
C ARG A 17 -12.77 14.95 11.94
N LEU A 18 -11.60 14.27 11.76
CA LEU A 18 -10.96 14.12 10.45
C LEU A 18 -11.81 13.29 9.48
N ILE A 19 -12.62 12.35 9.99
CA ILE A 19 -13.60 11.64 9.14
C ILE A 19 -14.61 12.65 8.59
N GLY A 20 -15.18 13.49 9.48
CA GLY A 20 -16.14 14.53 9.08
C GLY A 20 -15.55 15.58 8.13
N PHE A 21 -14.25 15.87 8.23
CA PHE A 21 -13.57 16.77 7.29
C PHE A 21 -13.56 16.20 5.87
N GLY A 22 -13.21 14.91 5.70
CA GLY A 22 -13.28 14.24 4.39
C GLY A 22 -14.71 14.06 3.88
N GLU A 23 -15.65 13.75 4.78
CA GLU A 23 -17.08 13.65 4.42
C GLU A 23 -17.65 14.99 3.93
N ALA A 24 -17.23 16.09 4.52
CA ALA A 24 -17.62 17.43 4.09
C ALA A 24 -17.12 17.74 2.66
N TYR A 25 -15.90 17.30 2.31
CA TYR A 25 -15.40 17.38 0.94
C TYR A 25 -16.25 16.56 -0.02
N VAL A 26 -16.48 15.30 0.32
CA VAL A 26 -17.28 14.38 -0.52
C VAL A 26 -18.70 14.92 -0.75
N ALA A 27 -19.28 15.59 0.26
CA ALA A 27 -20.58 16.24 0.17
C ALA A 27 -20.58 17.58 -0.59
N GLY A 28 -19.41 18.08 -1.04
CA GLY A 28 -19.30 19.35 -1.73
C GLY A 28 -19.46 20.59 -0.81
N GLU A 29 -19.31 20.41 0.49
CA GLU A 29 -19.46 21.50 1.46
C GLU A 29 -18.22 22.42 1.52
N TRP A 30 -17.08 21.93 1.03
CA TRP A 30 -15.85 22.70 0.81
C TRP A 30 -15.07 22.19 -0.38
N ASP A 31 -14.22 23.07 -0.94
CA ASP A 31 -13.29 22.78 -2.04
C ASP A 31 -11.92 23.44 -1.85
N ALA A 32 -10.94 23.03 -2.67
CA ALA A 32 -9.66 23.69 -2.79
C ALA A 32 -9.23 23.72 -4.25
N PRO A 33 -8.61 24.84 -4.74
CA PRO A 33 -8.07 24.91 -6.10
C PRO A 33 -7.02 23.83 -6.39
N ASP A 34 -6.23 23.51 -5.36
CA ASP A 34 -5.31 22.36 -5.33
C ASP A 34 -5.55 21.60 -4.02
N LEU A 35 -6.27 20.47 -4.15
CA LEU A 35 -6.65 19.64 -3.01
C LEU A 35 -5.42 19.03 -2.35
N ALA A 36 -4.51 18.46 -3.14
CA ALA A 36 -3.32 17.79 -2.61
C ALA A 36 -2.38 18.75 -1.90
N ALA A 37 -2.10 19.93 -2.47
CA ALA A 37 -1.30 20.96 -1.81
C ALA A 37 -1.96 21.47 -0.52
N THR A 38 -3.30 21.63 -0.51
CA THR A 38 -4.04 22.03 0.69
C THR A 38 -3.92 20.98 1.80
N LEU A 39 -4.11 19.72 1.46
CA LEU A 39 -4.00 18.62 2.42
C LEU A 39 -2.55 18.43 2.91
N THR A 40 -1.54 18.63 2.03
CA THR A 40 -0.12 18.59 2.40
C THR A 40 0.19 19.68 3.45
N ALA A 41 -0.22 20.93 3.20
CA ALA A 41 -0.01 22.02 4.16
C ALA A 41 -0.71 21.78 5.52
N LEU A 42 -1.85 21.10 5.52
CA LEU A 42 -2.52 20.68 6.76
C LEU A 42 -1.77 19.53 7.44
N ALA A 43 -1.28 18.54 6.70
CA ALA A 43 -0.52 17.41 7.23
C ALA A 43 0.79 17.86 7.90
N GLU A 44 1.56 18.74 7.27
CA GLU A 44 2.80 19.32 7.81
C GLU A 44 2.56 20.05 9.15
N ARG A 45 1.39 20.68 9.31
CA ARG A 45 1.02 21.45 10.50
C ARG A 45 0.24 20.68 11.55
N MET A 46 -0.10 19.41 11.30
CA MET A 46 -0.90 18.61 12.23
C MET A 46 -0.35 18.56 13.66
N ALA A 47 0.98 18.56 13.81
CA ALA A 47 1.62 18.58 15.13
C ALA A 47 1.39 19.89 15.88
N VAL A 48 1.18 21.00 15.17
CA VAL A 48 0.97 22.34 15.73
C VAL A 48 -0.52 22.66 15.89
N LEU A 49 -1.35 22.18 14.95
CA LEU A 49 -2.81 22.40 14.96
C LEU A 49 -3.50 21.71 16.16
N VAL A 50 -2.91 20.64 16.67
CA VAL A 50 -3.44 19.95 17.86
C VAL A 50 -2.50 20.23 19.04
N PRO A 51 -2.89 21.11 19.98
CA PRO A 51 -2.08 21.40 21.19
C PRO A 51 -1.64 20.14 21.92
N ARG A 52 -0.41 20.12 22.45
CA ARG A 52 0.19 18.93 23.10
C ARG A 52 -0.70 18.34 24.19
N TRP A 53 -1.37 19.17 24.98
CA TRP A 53 -2.29 18.71 26.03
C TRP A 53 -3.54 18.00 25.48
N LEU A 54 -4.06 18.42 24.32
CA LEU A 54 -5.14 17.71 23.60
C LEU A 54 -4.67 16.38 22.99
N GLN A 55 -3.37 16.23 22.74
CA GLN A 55 -2.80 14.97 22.27
C GLN A 55 -2.87 13.88 23.35
N TYR A 56 -2.74 14.22 24.63
CA TYR A 56 -2.95 13.30 25.74
C TYR A 56 -4.43 12.91 25.93
N ALA A 57 -5.36 13.79 25.57
CA ALA A 57 -6.80 13.53 25.62
C ALA A 57 -7.32 12.73 24.39
N ARG A 58 -6.47 12.42 23.41
CA ARG A 58 -6.85 11.66 22.21
C ARG A 58 -7.51 10.32 22.49
N GLY A 59 -7.07 9.62 23.55
CA GLY A 59 -7.65 8.35 23.97
C GLY A 59 -9.10 8.45 24.45
N LEU A 60 -9.50 9.60 25.04
CA LEU A 60 -10.87 9.87 25.47
C LEU A 60 -11.78 10.31 24.34
N ALA A 61 -11.17 10.69 23.23
CA ALA A 61 -11.83 11.34 22.10
C ALA A 61 -11.73 10.54 20.80
N ALA A 62 -11.13 9.34 20.81
CA ALA A 62 -11.00 8.48 19.64
C ALA A 62 -12.37 7.92 19.21
N ILE A 63 -12.70 8.00 17.92
CA ILE A 63 -13.83 7.26 17.37
C ILE A 63 -13.43 5.78 17.39
N ALA A 64 -14.18 4.96 18.13
CA ALA A 64 -13.90 3.54 18.27
C ALA A 64 -14.09 2.84 16.91
N ARG A 65 -13.17 1.95 16.58
CA ARG A 65 -13.24 1.11 15.39
C ARG A 65 -14.43 0.14 15.52
N PRO A 66 -15.27 -0.02 14.49
CA PRO A 66 -16.33 -1.01 14.51
C PRO A 66 -15.76 -2.42 14.73
N LYS A 67 -16.38 -3.22 15.59
CA LYS A 67 -15.93 -4.59 15.87
C LYS A 67 -15.95 -5.51 14.65
N THR A 68 -16.80 -5.19 13.66
CA THR A 68 -16.92 -5.91 12.38
C THR A 68 -15.72 -5.74 11.46
N GLU A 69 -14.83 -4.78 11.72
CA GLU A 69 -13.61 -4.53 10.93
C GLU A 69 -12.34 -5.12 11.57
N VAL A 70 -12.48 -5.84 12.68
CA VAL A 70 -11.34 -6.54 13.32
C VAL A 70 -11.09 -7.82 12.54
N GLY A 71 -9.87 -7.94 11.99
CA GLY A 71 -9.46 -8.94 11.00
C GLY A 71 -9.55 -10.39 11.43
N THR A 72 -10.76 -10.98 11.40
CA THR A 72 -10.87 -12.42 11.25
C THR A 72 -10.62 -12.81 9.79
N PRO A 73 -10.20 -14.06 9.47
CA PRO A 73 -9.96 -14.52 8.10
C PRO A 73 -11.13 -14.22 7.15
N ASP A 74 -12.36 -14.42 7.59
CA ASP A 74 -13.57 -14.14 6.80
C ASP A 74 -13.78 -12.65 6.54
N HIS A 75 -13.41 -11.79 7.50
CA HIS A 75 -13.49 -10.34 7.34
C HIS A 75 -12.36 -9.79 6.45
N VAL A 76 -11.16 -10.39 6.47
CA VAL A 76 -10.06 -10.00 5.57
C VAL A 76 -10.46 -10.28 4.13
N GLN A 77 -11.04 -11.44 3.84
CA GLN A 77 -11.54 -11.76 2.50
C GLN A 77 -12.66 -10.80 2.07
N ALA A 78 -13.63 -10.50 2.96
CA ALA A 78 -14.70 -9.56 2.67
C ALA A 78 -14.18 -8.13 2.45
N ASN A 79 -13.19 -7.68 3.22
CA ASN A 79 -12.57 -6.36 3.08
C ASN A 79 -11.75 -6.25 1.79
N VAL A 80 -10.99 -7.28 1.42
CA VAL A 80 -10.28 -7.36 0.15
C VAL A 80 -11.28 -7.35 -1.01
N SER A 81 -12.33 -8.19 -0.96
CA SER A 81 -13.39 -8.17 -1.97
C SER A 81 -14.05 -6.80 -2.07
N HIS A 82 -14.39 -6.15 -0.96
CA HIS A 82 -15.07 -4.84 -0.98
C HIS A 82 -14.23 -3.73 -1.67
N HIS A 83 -12.90 -3.74 -1.48
CA HIS A 83 -12.02 -2.77 -2.15
C HIS A 83 -11.75 -3.15 -3.61
N TYR A 84 -11.57 -4.45 -3.93
CA TYR A 84 -11.28 -4.94 -5.28
C TYR A 84 -12.52 -5.36 -6.07
N ASP A 85 -13.74 -5.34 -5.49
CA ASP A 85 -15.03 -5.38 -6.19
C ASP A 85 -15.31 -4.07 -6.96
N LEU A 86 -14.48 -3.03 -6.76
CA LEU A 86 -14.29 -1.99 -7.74
C LEU A 86 -13.69 -2.65 -9.00
N SER A 87 -14.42 -2.63 -10.10
CA SER A 87 -14.13 -3.43 -11.29
C SER A 87 -12.70 -3.22 -11.82
N ASN A 88 -12.11 -4.26 -12.43
CA ASN A 88 -10.84 -4.14 -13.18
C ASN A 88 -10.84 -2.96 -14.15
N GLU A 89 -12.02 -2.63 -14.71
CA GLU A 89 -12.21 -1.50 -15.62
C GLU A 89 -11.92 -0.16 -14.94
N LEU A 90 -12.33 0.01 -13.68
CA LEU A 90 -12.04 1.23 -12.93
C LEU A 90 -10.54 1.40 -12.70
N PHE A 91 -9.86 0.34 -12.25
CA PHE A 91 -8.41 0.38 -12.03
C PHE A 91 -7.65 0.64 -13.33
N ALA A 92 -8.06 0.05 -14.45
CA ALA A 92 -7.46 0.28 -15.75
C ALA A 92 -7.62 1.74 -16.27
N ARG A 93 -8.52 2.55 -15.68
CA ARG A 93 -8.69 3.95 -16.06
C ARG A 93 -7.60 4.86 -15.51
N PHE A 94 -7.04 4.55 -14.35
CA PHE A 94 -6.05 5.42 -13.70
C PHE A 94 -4.71 4.73 -13.40
N LEU A 95 -4.61 3.41 -13.54
CA LEU A 95 -3.33 2.70 -13.51
C LEU A 95 -2.70 2.66 -14.90
N ASP A 96 -1.39 2.53 -14.95
CA ASP A 96 -0.62 2.30 -16.16
C ASP A 96 -0.83 0.86 -16.70
N GLU A 97 -0.22 0.54 -17.84
CA GLU A 97 -0.36 -0.76 -18.50
C GLU A 97 0.12 -1.96 -17.69
N THR A 98 0.96 -1.75 -16.66
CA THR A 98 1.40 -2.81 -15.75
C THR A 98 0.28 -3.21 -14.78
N LEU A 99 -0.72 -2.37 -14.60
CA LEU A 99 -1.78 -2.51 -13.60
C LEU A 99 -1.23 -2.68 -12.19
N THR A 100 -0.11 -2.02 -11.87
CA THR A 100 0.52 -2.16 -10.56
C THR A 100 -0.04 -1.12 -9.59
N TYR A 101 -0.84 -1.57 -8.62
CA TYR A 101 -1.49 -0.71 -7.62
C TYR A 101 -0.65 -0.61 -6.35
N SER A 102 0.53 -0.01 -6.49
CA SER A 102 1.52 0.25 -5.43
C SER A 102 2.51 1.30 -5.91
N SER A 103 3.39 1.81 -5.03
CA SER A 103 4.36 2.84 -5.39
C SER A 103 5.24 2.43 -6.56
N ALA A 104 5.44 3.32 -7.52
CA ALA A 104 6.49 3.22 -8.53
C ALA A 104 7.85 3.69 -7.99
N LEU A 105 8.95 3.40 -8.69
CA LEU A 105 10.30 3.86 -8.39
C LEU A 105 10.89 4.57 -9.62
N PHE A 106 10.83 5.90 -9.64
CA PHE A 106 11.25 6.72 -10.80
C PHE A 106 12.77 6.89 -10.93
N SER A 107 13.54 6.45 -9.95
CA SER A 107 15.00 6.46 -10.00
C SER A 107 15.56 5.20 -9.34
N ALA A 108 16.41 4.49 -10.06
CA ALA A 108 17.12 3.34 -9.52
C ALA A 108 18.39 3.72 -8.72
N GLN A 109 18.73 5.01 -8.63
CA GLN A 109 19.86 5.47 -7.86
C GLN A 109 19.61 5.25 -6.37
N GLU A 110 20.62 4.72 -5.68
CA GLU A 110 20.61 4.51 -4.24
C GLU A 110 21.57 5.47 -3.56
N LEU A 111 21.04 6.28 -2.64
CA LEU A 111 21.81 7.20 -1.81
C LEU A 111 21.87 6.65 -0.38
N PRO A 112 22.98 6.82 0.35
CA PRO A 112 23.04 6.52 1.79
C PRO A 112 21.97 7.29 2.57
N ASP A 113 21.36 6.65 3.57
CA ASP A 113 20.33 7.27 4.44
C ASP A 113 20.80 7.46 5.90
N GLY A 114 22.10 7.48 6.12
CA GLY A 114 22.71 7.73 7.43
C GLY A 114 22.71 6.53 8.39
N GLU A 115 21.97 5.47 8.11
CA GLU A 115 21.97 4.22 8.89
C GLU A 115 22.65 3.10 8.09
N PRO A 116 23.44 2.22 8.72
CA PRO A 116 24.02 1.05 8.05
C PRO A 116 22.95 0.14 7.44
N GLY A 117 23.10 -0.22 6.16
CA GLY A 117 22.13 -1.06 5.45
C GLY A 117 20.85 -0.34 5.03
N VAL A 118 20.79 0.98 5.18
CA VAL A 118 19.64 1.79 4.74
C VAL A 118 20.09 2.70 3.60
N THR A 119 19.32 2.64 2.50
CA THR A 119 19.45 3.55 1.36
C THR A 119 18.13 4.26 1.10
N ARG A 120 18.20 5.36 0.36
CA ARG A 120 17.00 6.05 -0.14
C ARG A 120 17.16 6.38 -1.62
N ALA A 121 16.04 6.46 -2.33
CA ALA A 121 16.03 7.04 -3.66
C ALA A 121 16.17 8.58 -3.57
N PRO A 122 16.78 9.24 -4.57
CA PRO A 122 16.71 10.70 -4.70
C PRO A 122 15.27 11.14 -4.94
N GLU A 123 14.97 12.42 -4.69
CA GLU A 123 13.66 12.99 -5.04
C GLU A 123 13.36 12.78 -6.53
N PRO A 124 12.15 12.32 -6.89
CA PRO A 124 11.78 12.07 -8.27
C PRO A 124 11.58 13.39 -9.02
N ALA A 125 12.56 13.77 -9.83
CA ALA A 125 12.48 14.98 -10.65
C ALA A 125 11.63 14.70 -11.91
N GLY A 126 10.46 15.37 -12.03
CA GLY A 126 9.67 15.40 -13.26
C GLY A 126 9.03 14.07 -13.64
N ALA A 127 8.47 13.33 -12.68
CA ALA A 127 7.68 12.13 -12.95
C ALA A 127 6.51 12.45 -13.91
N THR A 128 6.41 11.68 -14.99
CA THR A 128 5.40 11.84 -16.05
C THR A 128 4.61 10.56 -16.26
N TRP A 129 3.41 10.67 -16.80
CA TRP A 129 2.58 9.51 -17.12
C TRP A 129 3.29 8.50 -18.05
N PRO A 130 3.97 8.88 -19.14
CA PRO A 130 4.71 7.93 -19.97
C PRO A 130 5.83 7.19 -19.24
N ALA A 131 6.41 7.77 -18.20
CA ALA A 131 7.47 7.14 -17.41
C ALA A 131 6.94 6.19 -16.32
N LEU A 132 5.65 6.20 -16.02
CA LEU A 132 5.08 5.47 -14.87
C LEU A 132 5.24 3.95 -15.02
N ALA A 133 4.95 3.39 -16.19
CA ALA A 133 5.06 1.95 -16.42
C ALA A 133 6.50 1.45 -16.22
N ASP A 134 7.49 2.19 -16.73
CA ASP A 134 8.90 1.84 -16.54
C ASP A 134 9.34 2.00 -15.09
N ALA A 135 8.82 3.01 -14.38
CA ALA A 135 9.06 3.19 -12.96
C ALA A 135 8.42 2.07 -12.10
N GLN A 136 7.27 1.54 -12.50
CA GLN A 136 6.66 0.36 -11.88
C GLN A 136 7.51 -0.90 -12.12
N ARG A 137 8.00 -1.08 -13.34
CA ARG A 137 8.91 -2.18 -13.68
C ARG A 137 10.22 -2.08 -12.90
N ALA A 138 10.81 -0.90 -12.82
CA ALA A 138 12.03 -0.66 -12.05
C ALA A 138 11.86 -0.99 -10.56
N LYS A 139 10.73 -0.63 -9.96
CA LYS A 139 10.39 -0.97 -8.59
C LYS A 139 10.33 -2.48 -8.36
N ILE A 140 9.67 -3.20 -9.27
CA ILE A 140 9.56 -4.67 -9.19
C ILE A 140 10.92 -5.31 -9.40
N ASP A 141 11.68 -4.87 -10.39
CA ASP A 141 13.01 -5.41 -10.69
C ASP A 141 13.96 -5.26 -9.49
N ARG A 142 13.97 -4.08 -8.86
CA ARG A 142 14.75 -3.86 -7.65
C ARG A 142 14.35 -4.81 -6.53
N LEU A 143 13.05 -5.04 -6.31
CA LEU A 143 12.56 -5.98 -5.29
C LEU A 143 13.02 -7.42 -5.59
N LEU A 144 12.92 -7.85 -6.86
CA LEU A 144 13.37 -9.16 -7.30
C LEU A 144 14.88 -9.33 -7.18
N ASP A 145 15.67 -8.30 -7.50
CA ASP A 145 17.14 -8.30 -7.32
C ASP A 145 17.50 -8.43 -5.84
N ALA A 146 16.84 -7.67 -4.96
CA ALA A 146 17.04 -7.72 -3.52
C ALA A 146 16.68 -9.10 -2.92
N ALA A 147 15.66 -9.77 -3.48
CA ALA A 147 15.28 -11.13 -3.13
C ALA A 147 16.19 -12.20 -3.76
N GLY A 148 17.10 -11.83 -4.68
CA GLY A 148 17.98 -12.76 -5.39
C GLY A 148 17.29 -13.62 -6.44
N VAL A 149 16.23 -13.10 -7.07
CA VAL A 149 15.43 -13.83 -8.06
C VAL A 149 16.15 -13.88 -9.41
N GLY A 150 16.42 -15.09 -9.89
CA GLY A 150 17.05 -15.40 -11.16
C GLY A 150 16.66 -16.77 -11.68
N PRO A 151 17.39 -17.29 -12.69
CA PRO A 151 17.11 -18.59 -13.29
C PRO A 151 17.09 -19.72 -12.24
N GLY A 152 16.00 -20.51 -12.23
CA GLY A 152 15.83 -21.65 -11.31
C GLY A 152 15.37 -21.30 -9.90
N THR A 153 15.23 -20.01 -9.55
CA THR A 153 14.72 -19.59 -8.24
C THR A 153 13.25 -19.99 -8.07
N ARG A 154 12.91 -20.61 -6.95
CA ARG A 154 11.53 -20.87 -6.53
C ARG A 154 11.01 -19.65 -5.77
N VAL A 155 10.06 -18.94 -6.36
CA VAL A 155 9.50 -17.69 -5.82
C VAL A 155 8.09 -17.93 -5.30
N LEU A 156 7.81 -17.45 -4.08
CA LEU A 156 6.46 -17.21 -3.60
C LEU A 156 6.15 -15.72 -3.65
N GLU A 157 5.07 -15.36 -4.33
CA GLU A 157 4.49 -14.02 -4.29
C GLU A 157 3.21 -14.04 -3.44
N ILE A 158 3.14 -13.16 -2.43
CA ILE A 158 1.95 -12.95 -1.61
C ILE A 158 1.29 -11.65 -2.05
N GLY A 159 0.12 -11.76 -2.69
CA GLY A 159 -0.58 -10.63 -3.29
C GLY A 159 -0.29 -10.50 -4.79
N THR A 160 -0.94 -11.32 -5.60
CA THR A 160 -0.74 -11.38 -7.07
C THR A 160 -0.99 -10.05 -7.77
N GLY A 161 -1.92 -9.22 -7.25
CA GLY A 161 -2.45 -8.11 -8.02
C GLY A 161 -2.95 -8.58 -9.39
N TRP A 162 -2.59 -7.88 -10.44
CA TRP A 162 -2.91 -8.28 -11.82
C TRP A 162 -1.74 -8.97 -12.55
N GLY A 163 -0.72 -9.45 -11.78
CA GLY A 163 0.27 -10.40 -12.25
C GLY A 163 1.59 -9.82 -12.75
N GLU A 164 1.85 -8.52 -12.69
CA GLU A 164 3.08 -7.94 -13.23
C GLU A 164 4.34 -8.48 -12.57
N LEU A 165 4.35 -8.63 -11.23
CA LEU A 165 5.53 -9.11 -10.51
C LEU A 165 5.82 -10.58 -10.86
N CYS A 166 4.82 -11.47 -10.87
CA CYS A 166 5.04 -12.87 -11.22
C CYS A 166 5.48 -13.04 -12.68
N LEU A 167 4.97 -12.22 -13.61
CA LEU A 167 5.42 -12.20 -15.01
C LEU A 167 6.91 -11.84 -15.10
N ARG A 168 7.34 -10.77 -14.40
CA ARG A 168 8.74 -10.33 -14.41
C ARG A 168 9.67 -11.34 -13.75
N ALA A 169 9.25 -11.96 -12.65
CA ALA A 169 10.02 -13.02 -12.00
C ALA A 169 10.18 -14.24 -12.91
N ALA A 170 9.10 -14.67 -13.58
CA ALA A 170 9.14 -15.79 -14.52
C ALA A 170 9.98 -15.48 -15.77
N ALA A 171 9.96 -14.25 -16.28
CA ALA A 171 10.81 -13.81 -17.39
C ALA A 171 12.31 -13.86 -17.03
N ARG A 172 12.68 -13.77 -15.75
CA ARG A 172 14.04 -13.99 -15.24
C ARG A 172 14.43 -15.48 -15.14
N GLY A 173 13.53 -16.40 -15.50
CA GLY A 173 13.73 -17.84 -15.43
C GLY A 173 13.36 -18.49 -14.10
N ALA A 174 12.70 -17.76 -13.20
CA ALA A 174 12.19 -18.30 -11.96
C ALA A 174 10.91 -19.16 -12.18
N THR A 175 10.63 -20.04 -11.22
CA THR A 175 9.31 -20.70 -11.06
C THR A 175 8.55 -19.97 -9.96
N VAL A 176 7.35 -19.50 -10.26
CA VAL A 176 6.58 -18.64 -9.37
C VAL A 176 5.28 -19.32 -8.93
N ARG A 177 5.06 -19.36 -7.63
CA ARG A 177 3.74 -19.53 -7.04
C ARG A 177 3.27 -18.20 -6.53
N SER A 178 2.11 -17.73 -6.98
CA SER A 178 1.50 -16.48 -6.54
C SER A 178 0.15 -16.76 -5.90
N VAL A 179 -0.21 -16.01 -4.85
CA VAL A 179 -1.48 -16.21 -4.14
C VAL A 179 -2.26 -14.91 -4.02
N THR A 180 -3.57 -14.99 -4.20
CA THR A 180 -4.51 -13.88 -4.05
C THR A 180 -5.84 -14.37 -3.48
N LEU A 181 -6.61 -13.46 -2.86
CA LEU A 181 -7.99 -13.70 -2.43
C LEU A 181 -9.02 -13.20 -3.45
N SER A 182 -8.60 -12.46 -4.49
CA SER A 182 -9.50 -11.90 -5.50
C SER A 182 -9.61 -12.82 -6.72
N VAL A 183 -10.85 -13.21 -7.02
CA VAL A 183 -11.19 -14.01 -8.21
C VAL A 183 -10.91 -13.21 -9.49
N GLU A 184 -11.21 -11.90 -9.48
CA GLU A 184 -11.05 -10.99 -10.61
C GLU A 184 -9.59 -10.75 -10.94
N GLN A 185 -8.76 -10.48 -9.92
CA GLN A 185 -7.31 -10.35 -10.08
C GLN A 185 -6.70 -11.62 -10.64
N ARG A 186 -7.03 -12.78 -10.03
CA ARG A 186 -6.56 -14.07 -10.51
C ARG A 186 -6.90 -14.32 -11.98
N ALA A 187 -8.16 -14.06 -12.35
CA ALA A 187 -8.62 -14.30 -13.73
C ALA A 187 -7.84 -13.44 -14.75
N LEU A 188 -7.57 -12.17 -14.43
CA LEU A 188 -6.80 -11.28 -15.31
C LEU A 188 -5.32 -11.66 -15.31
N ALA A 189 -4.74 -11.97 -14.16
CA ALA A 189 -3.34 -12.41 -14.07
C ALA A 189 -3.09 -13.68 -14.91
N LEU A 190 -3.97 -14.69 -14.82
CA LEU A 190 -3.86 -15.91 -15.61
C LEU A 190 -3.92 -15.65 -17.13
N ARG A 191 -4.77 -14.72 -17.59
CA ARG A 191 -4.81 -14.32 -19.00
C ARG A 191 -3.49 -13.70 -19.43
N ARG A 192 -2.96 -12.73 -18.67
CA ARG A 192 -1.67 -12.07 -18.95
C ARG A 192 -0.50 -13.06 -18.98
N ILE A 193 -0.50 -14.04 -18.06
CA ILE A 193 0.50 -15.11 -18.01
C ILE A 193 0.44 -15.98 -19.26
N ALA A 194 -0.76 -16.34 -19.72
CA ALA A 194 -0.95 -17.13 -20.93
C ALA A 194 -0.53 -16.35 -22.19
N GLU A 195 -0.89 -15.07 -22.30
CA GLU A 195 -0.49 -14.18 -23.40
C GLU A 195 1.03 -14.00 -23.46
N ALA A 196 1.72 -14.00 -22.30
CA ALA A 196 3.17 -13.95 -22.21
C ALA A 196 3.87 -15.32 -22.46
N GLY A 197 3.12 -16.41 -22.62
CA GLY A 197 3.69 -17.77 -22.79
C GLY A 197 4.39 -18.33 -21.57
N LEU A 198 3.97 -17.92 -20.36
CA LEU A 198 4.65 -18.26 -19.09
C LEU A 198 3.85 -19.23 -18.20
N THR A 199 2.85 -19.91 -18.74
CA THR A 199 1.97 -20.85 -18.02
C THR A 199 2.71 -22.00 -17.32
N ASP A 200 3.82 -22.44 -17.90
CA ASP A 200 4.65 -23.52 -17.32
C ASP A 200 5.51 -23.05 -16.13
N ARG A 201 5.65 -21.74 -15.93
CA ARG A 201 6.49 -21.14 -14.90
C ARG A 201 5.73 -20.49 -13.78
N VAL A 202 4.46 -20.10 -14.01
CA VAL A 202 3.67 -19.35 -13.04
C VAL A 202 2.38 -20.09 -12.71
N ARG A 203 2.18 -20.32 -11.43
CA ARG A 203 0.93 -20.79 -10.85
C ARG A 203 0.30 -19.70 -9.98
N VAL A 204 -0.98 -19.38 -10.18
CA VAL A 204 -1.74 -18.45 -9.35
C VAL A 204 -2.86 -19.19 -8.64
N ASP A 205 -2.78 -19.23 -7.31
CA ASP A 205 -3.77 -19.89 -6.45
C ASP A 205 -4.73 -18.85 -5.83
N LEU A 206 -6.02 -19.19 -5.78
CA LEU A 206 -7.00 -18.47 -4.96
C LEU A 206 -6.90 -19.02 -3.56
N LEU A 207 -6.01 -18.47 -2.73
CA LEU A 207 -5.63 -19.04 -1.45
C LEU A 207 -5.17 -17.93 -0.49
N ASP A 208 -5.56 -18.07 0.77
CA ASP A 208 -4.98 -17.27 1.85
C ASP A 208 -3.50 -17.63 2.06
N TYR A 209 -2.63 -16.61 2.18
CA TYR A 209 -1.19 -16.83 2.36
C TYR A 209 -0.84 -17.69 3.58
N ARG A 210 -1.69 -17.71 4.62
CA ARG A 210 -1.52 -18.55 5.83
C ARG A 210 -1.59 -20.04 5.53
N ALA A 211 -2.36 -20.42 4.52
CA ALA A 211 -2.54 -21.79 4.09
C ALA A 211 -1.52 -22.25 3.03
N VAL A 212 -0.59 -21.39 2.63
CA VAL A 212 0.49 -21.75 1.70
C VAL A 212 1.45 -22.73 2.38
N ASP A 213 1.84 -23.75 1.64
CA ASP A 213 2.83 -24.79 2.00
C ASP A 213 4.07 -24.70 1.11
N GLY A 214 5.09 -25.49 1.46
CA GLY A 214 6.33 -25.59 0.71
C GLY A 214 7.44 -24.68 1.25
N GLU A 215 8.54 -24.64 0.50
CA GLU A 215 9.74 -23.87 0.82
C GLU A 215 10.23 -23.16 -0.44
N TYR A 216 10.54 -21.87 -0.32
CA TYR A 216 10.86 -20.98 -1.42
C TYR A 216 12.21 -20.30 -1.23
N ASP A 217 12.97 -20.16 -2.31
CA ASP A 217 14.28 -19.49 -2.30
C ASP A 217 14.11 -17.98 -2.15
N ALA A 218 12.98 -17.44 -2.63
CA ALA A 218 12.59 -16.05 -2.45
C ALA A 218 11.09 -15.95 -2.11
N VAL A 219 10.76 -15.13 -1.10
CA VAL A 219 9.38 -14.75 -0.76
C VAL A 219 9.24 -13.25 -0.97
N VAL A 220 8.29 -12.84 -1.80
CA VAL A 220 8.07 -11.43 -2.15
C VAL A 220 6.63 -11.01 -1.84
N SER A 221 6.47 -9.79 -1.34
CA SER A 221 5.16 -9.24 -1.00
C SER A 221 5.18 -7.72 -1.13
N VAL A 222 4.20 -7.15 -1.82
CA VAL A 222 4.15 -5.71 -2.12
C VAL A 222 2.86 -5.11 -1.55
N GLU A 223 3.00 -4.25 -0.54
CA GLU A 223 1.91 -3.48 0.08
C GLU A 223 0.73 -4.38 0.52
N MET A 224 1.07 -5.50 1.16
CA MET A 224 0.12 -6.47 1.70
C MET A 224 0.02 -6.44 3.23
N ILE A 225 1.13 -6.09 3.93
CA ILE A 225 1.18 -6.06 5.40
C ILE A 225 0.16 -5.07 5.99
N GLU A 226 -0.16 -4.02 5.24
CA GLU A 226 -1.16 -3.01 5.58
C GLU A 226 -2.56 -3.60 5.69
N ALA A 227 -2.86 -4.61 4.86
CA ALA A 227 -4.17 -5.24 4.79
C ALA A 227 -4.40 -6.29 5.88
N VAL A 228 -3.33 -6.87 6.46
CA VAL A 228 -3.48 -7.94 7.47
C VAL A 228 -3.92 -7.40 8.84
N GLY A 229 -3.68 -6.11 9.10
CA GLY A 229 -4.01 -5.47 10.38
C GLY A 229 -3.00 -5.75 11.49
N ALA A 230 -2.89 -4.83 12.46
CA ALA A 230 -1.84 -4.85 13.48
C ALA A 230 -1.85 -6.12 14.38
N ALA A 231 -3.02 -6.71 14.60
CA ALA A 231 -3.15 -7.93 15.42
C ALA A 231 -2.53 -9.17 14.77
N HIS A 232 -2.26 -9.13 13.47
CA HIS A 232 -1.78 -10.26 12.69
C HIS A 232 -0.38 -10.06 12.11
N TRP A 233 0.35 -9.00 12.46
CA TRP A 233 1.71 -8.79 11.96
C TRP A 233 2.68 -9.88 12.43
N ASP A 234 2.57 -10.36 13.68
CA ASP A 234 3.39 -11.47 14.17
C ASP A 234 3.11 -12.75 13.35
N GLU A 235 1.85 -13.13 13.15
CA GLU A 235 1.44 -14.27 12.32
C GLU A 235 1.95 -14.12 10.87
N TYR A 236 1.87 -12.90 10.29
CA TYR A 236 2.37 -12.65 8.95
C TYR A 236 3.87 -12.99 8.83
N PHE A 237 4.71 -12.52 9.76
CA PHE A 237 6.15 -12.81 9.71
C PHE A 237 6.46 -14.26 10.08
N GLU A 238 5.70 -14.91 10.95
CA GLU A 238 5.82 -16.35 11.23
C GLU A 238 5.57 -17.18 9.96
N VAL A 239 4.57 -16.82 9.17
CA VAL A 239 4.28 -17.47 7.89
C VAL A 239 5.42 -17.23 6.89
N LEU A 240 5.94 -16.01 6.77
CA LEU A 240 7.09 -15.73 5.89
C LEU A 240 8.33 -16.54 6.32
N ALA A 241 8.61 -16.62 7.62
CA ALA A 241 9.73 -17.40 8.16
C ALA A 241 9.59 -18.89 7.90
N ARG A 242 8.37 -19.44 7.99
CA ARG A 242 8.08 -20.86 7.70
C ARG A 242 8.26 -21.21 6.22
N LEU A 243 8.01 -20.26 5.32
CA LEU A 243 7.98 -20.51 3.88
C LEU A 243 9.32 -20.19 3.19
N VAL A 244 10.18 -19.39 3.80
CA VAL A 244 11.50 -19.08 3.23
C VAL A 244 12.48 -20.21 3.50
N ALA A 245 13.27 -20.60 2.48
CA ALA A 245 14.35 -21.56 2.62
C ALA A 245 15.43 -21.07 3.60
N PRO A 246 16.23 -21.91 4.24
CA PRO A 246 17.27 -21.53 5.21
C PRO A 246 18.29 -20.52 4.68
N ARG A 247 18.53 -20.51 3.36
CA ARG A 247 19.40 -19.54 2.67
C ARG A 247 18.63 -18.57 1.78
N GLY A 248 17.29 -18.61 1.84
CA GLY A 248 16.39 -17.78 1.07
C GLY A 248 16.34 -16.35 1.58
N ARG A 249 15.68 -15.50 0.81
CA ARG A 249 15.45 -14.10 1.14
C ARG A 249 13.98 -13.78 1.07
N ILE A 250 13.58 -12.85 1.92
CA ILE A 250 12.27 -12.24 1.89
C ILE A 250 12.46 -10.79 1.49
N ALA A 251 11.67 -10.29 0.54
CA ALA A 251 11.64 -8.88 0.18
C ALA A 251 10.20 -8.36 0.26
N VAL A 252 9.96 -7.45 1.19
CA VAL A 252 8.64 -6.85 1.44
C VAL A 252 8.69 -5.38 1.07
N GLN A 253 7.75 -4.91 0.25
CA GLN A 253 7.48 -3.49 0.10
C GLN A 253 6.33 -3.12 1.03
N ALA A 254 6.52 -2.09 1.86
CA ALA A 254 5.54 -1.66 2.84
C ALA A 254 5.46 -0.14 2.95
N ILE A 255 4.24 0.37 3.10
CA ILE A 255 4.01 1.74 3.55
C ILE A 255 4.26 1.80 5.05
N THR A 256 4.99 2.80 5.50
CA THR A 256 5.32 2.97 6.91
C THR A 256 5.01 4.37 7.40
N MET A 257 4.82 4.49 8.72
CA MET A 257 4.64 5.76 9.40
C MET A 257 5.53 5.84 10.66
N PRO A 258 5.76 7.04 11.23
CA PRO A 258 6.47 7.18 12.49
C PRO A 258 5.85 6.32 13.60
N HIS A 259 6.70 5.69 14.41
CA HIS A 259 6.27 4.68 15.40
C HIS A 259 5.27 5.22 16.43
N ASP A 260 5.51 6.43 16.97
CA ASP A 260 4.61 7.10 17.89
C ASP A 260 3.22 7.35 17.28
N ARG A 261 3.18 7.63 15.99
CA ARG A 261 1.94 7.84 15.22
C ARG A 261 1.21 6.53 14.96
N MET A 262 1.95 5.48 14.63
CA MET A 262 1.42 4.13 14.50
C MET A 262 0.76 3.69 15.81
N LEU A 263 1.46 3.82 16.95
CA LEU A 263 0.90 3.49 18.26
C LEU A 263 -0.38 4.30 18.58
N ALA A 264 -0.39 5.59 18.26
CA ALA A 264 -1.58 6.44 18.44
C ALA A 264 -2.74 6.02 17.55
N SER A 265 -2.47 5.47 16.35
CA SER A 265 -3.48 5.06 15.38
C SER A 265 -4.09 3.69 15.66
N LEU A 266 -3.46 2.83 16.48
CA LEU A 266 -3.99 1.50 16.83
C LEU A 266 -5.42 1.52 17.37
N ARG A 267 -5.82 2.60 18.03
CA ARG A 267 -7.13 2.76 18.68
C ARG A 267 -8.02 3.81 18.00
N THR A 268 -7.59 4.35 16.85
CA THR A 268 -8.34 5.36 16.13
C THR A 268 -8.92 4.80 14.86
N TYR A 269 -10.13 5.26 14.52
CA TYR A 269 -10.75 4.98 13.24
C TYR A 269 -10.50 6.17 12.32
N THR A 270 -10.07 5.91 11.10
CA THR A 270 -9.67 6.94 10.14
C THR A 270 -10.62 6.97 8.95
N TRP A 271 -10.62 8.09 8.22
CA TRP A 271 -11.42 8.23 7.00
C TRP A 271 -11.07 7.15 5.96
N ILE A 272 -9.76 6.87 5.79
CA ILE A 272 -9.31 5.86 4.82
C ILE A 272 -9.77 4.45 5.19
N GLN A 273 -9.80 4.12 6.48
CA GLN A 273 -10.33 2.84 6.94
C GLN A 273 -11.84 2.73 6.75
N LYS A 274 -12.56 3.85 6.89
CA LYS A 274 -14.02 3.85 6.73
C LYS A 274 -14.46 3.67 5.28
N TYR A 275 -13.72 4.25 4.33
CA TYR A 275 -14.21 4.39 2.96
C TYR A 275 -13.40 3.64 1.91
N VAL A 276 -12.14 3.31 2.18
CA VAL A 276 -11.23 2.76 1.16
C VAL A 276 -10.64 1.42 1.58
N PHE A 277 -9.99 1.34 2.74
CA PHE A 277 -9.31 0.14 3.22
C PHE A 277 -9.81 -0.30 4.59
N PRO A 278 -11.02 -0.91 4.67
CA PRO A 278 -11.54 -1.42 5.94
C PRO A 278 -10.54 -2.42 6.56
N GLY A 279 -10.28 -2.26 7.85
CA GLY A 279 -9.33 -3.13 8.54
C GLY A 279 -7.85 -2.78 8.35
N GLY A 280 -7.48 -2.01 7.34
CA GLY A 280 -6.11 -1.63 7.02
C GLY A 280 -5.39 -0.89 8.15
N MET A 281 -4.07 -1.13 8.28
CA MET A 281 -3.23 -0.51 9.30
C MET A 281 -1.80 -0.38 8.81
N LEU A 282 -1.28 0.84 8.81
CA LEU A 282 0.10 1.08 8.41
C LEU A 282 1.06 0.76 9.58
N PRO A 283 2.07 -0.09 9.36
CA PRO A 283 3.09 -0.36 10.35
C PRO A 283 4.11 0.78 10.46
N SER A 284 4.91 0.75 11.52
CA SER A 284 6.19 1.46 11.56
C SER A 284 7.33 0.51 11.23
N THR A 285 8.49 1.07 10.88
CA THR A 285 9.71 0.27 10.66
C THR A 285 10.08 -0.55 11.90
N GLU A 286 9.93 0.03 13.09
CA GLU A 286 10.19 -0.64 14.38
C GLU A 286 9.21 -1.78 14.63
N ALA A 287 7.94 -1.61 14.28
CA ALA A 287 6.94 -2.68 14.41
C ALA A 287 7.25 -3.85 13.47
N ILE A 288 7.63 -3.55 12.23
CA ILE A 288 8.08 -4.57 11.26
C ILE A 288 9.31 -5.32 11.80
N ALA A 289 10.35 -4.60 12.24
CA ALA A 289 11.57 -5.21 12.74
C ALA A 289 11.30 -6.07 14.00
N THR A 290 10.40 -5.61 14.89
CA THR A 290 10.02 -6.34 16.10
C THR A 290 9.27 -7.63 15.77
N ALA A 291 8.27 -7.59 14.90
CA ALA A 291 7.51 -8.77 14.51
C ALA A 291 8.36 -9.77 13.71
N ALA A 292 9.22 -9.29 12.80
CA ALA A 292 10.17 -10.11 12.08
C ALA A 292 11.18 -10.80 13.02
N GLY A 293 11.72 -10.07 14.00
CA GLY A 293 12.65 -10.63 15.00
C GLY A 293 12.01 -11.73 15.84
N ARG A 294 10.73 -11.57 16.25
CA ARG A 294 10.00 -12.63 16.98
C ARG A 294 9.84 -13.90 16.13
N ALA A 295 9.75 -13.75 14.81
CA ALA A 295 9.68 -14.86 13.89
C ALA A 295 11.07 -15.44 13.50
N GLY A 296 12.18 -14.99 14.13
CA GLY A 296 13.52 -15.44 13.81
C GLY A 296 14.05 -14.91 12.48
N LEU A 297 13.56 -13.76 12.02
CA LEU A 297 14.02 -13.07 10.82
C LEU A 297 14.79 -11.81 11.17
N ALA A 298 15.92 -11.59 10.50
CA ALA A 298 16.71 -10.37 10.63
C ALA A 298 16.50 -9.45 9.42
N VAL A 299 16.31 -8.16 9.68
CA VAL A 299 16.33 -7.12 8.64
C VAL A 299 17.77 -6.96 8.16
N ARG A 300 18.01 -7.12 6.85
CA ARG A 300 19.33 -7.04 6.22
C ARG A 300 19.58 -5.73 5.50
N ALA A 301 18.55 -5.20 4.86
CA ALA A 301 18.62 -3.94 4.15
C ALA A 301 17.23 -3.27 4.07
N ARG A 302 17.24 -1.95 3.91
CA ARG A 302 16.04 -1.15 3.66
C ARG A 302 16.33 -0.14 2.55
N HIS A 303 15.35 0.11 1.70
CA HIS A 303 15.42 1.16 0.68
C HIS A 303 14.14 2.00 0.72
N ARG A 304 14.28 3.29 1.00
CA ARG A 304 13.19 4.25 1.20
C ARG A 304 12.95 5.07 -0.05
N PHE A 305 11.69 5.28 -0.41
CA PHE A 305 11.30 6.05 -1.61
C PHE A 305 9.89 6.69 -1.51
N GLY A 306 9.51 7.18 -0.34
CA GLY A 306 8.19 7.78 -0.08
C GLY A 306 7.82 8.91 -1.04
N ALA A 307 8.76 9.77 -1.41
CA ALA A 307 8.54 10.84 -2.38
C ALA A 307 8.07 10.33 -3.76
N HIS A 308 8.51 9.14 -4.15
CA HIS A 308 8.08 8.49 -5.40
C HIS A 308 6.61 8.07 -5.34
N TYR A 309 6.11 7.70 -4.16
CA TYR A 309 4.70 7.39 -4.00
C TYR A 309 3.83 8.64 -4.12
N ALA A 310 4.30 9.78 -3.61
CA ALA A 310 3.61 11.05 -3.82
C ALA A 310 3.39 11.33 -5.32
N GLU A 311 4.43 11.13 -6.14
CA GLU A 311 4.34 11.33 -7.58
C GLU A 311 3.49 10.26 -8.28
N THR A 312 3.56 9.00 -7.84
CA THR A 312 2.69 7.93 -8.34
C THR A 312 1.21 8.27 -8.12
N LEU A 313 0.86 8.72 -6.90
CA LEU A 313 -0.51 9.09 -6.52
C LEU A 313 -0.98 10.35 -7.26
N ARG A 314 -0.09 11.33 -7.49
CA ARG A 314 -0.39 12.50 -8.31
C ARG A 314 -0.76 12.08 -9.73
N LEU A 315 0.05 11.23 -10.37
CA LEU A 315 -0.20 10.76 -11.72
C LEU A 315 -1.50 9.96 -11.82
N TRP A 316 -1.79 9.10 -10.86
CA TRP A 316 -3.06 8.38 -10.79
C TRP A 316 -4.25 9.32 -10.63
N ARG A 317 -4.13 10.33 -9.76
CA ARG A 317 -5.19 11.32 -9.53
C ARG A 317 -5.45 12.17 -10.77
N GLU A 318 -4.41 12.67 -11.42
CA GLU A 318 -4.52 13.42 -12.67
C GLU A 318 -5.21 12.57 -13.73
N ARG A 319 -4.78 11.34 -13.93
CA ARG A 319 -5.37 10.42 -14.90
C ARG A 319 -6.84 10.08 -14.61
N PHE A 320 -7.17 9.87 -13.33
CA PHE A 320 -8.54 9.63 -12.88
C PHE A 320 -9.48 10.83 -13.19
N LEU A 321 -8.95 12.04 -13.11
CA LEU A 321 -9.71 13.28 -13.34
C LEU A 321 -9.79 13.71 -14.81
N GLU A 322 -8.97 13.16 -15.71
CA GLU A 322 -8.94 13.55 -17.14
C GLU A 322 -10.27 13.25 -17.85
N ASP A 323 -10.90 12.11 -17.57
CA ASP A 323 -12.13 11.70 -18.26
C ASP A 323 -13.15 11.09 -17.27
N PRO A 324 -13.83 11.94 -16.48
CA PRO A 324 -14.77 11.47 -15.47
C PRO A 324 -16.02 10.78 -16.04
N GLU A 325 -16.37 11.05 -17.32
CA GLU A 325 -17.56 10.49 -17.96
C GLU A 325 -17.35 9.05 -18.43
N SER A 326 -16.09 8.64 -18.62
CA SER A 326 -15.74 7.29 -19.03
C SER A 326 -15.63 6.29 -17.88
N LEU A 327 -15.86 6.71 -16.63
CA LEU A 327 -15.79 5.83 -15.47
C LEU A 327 -16.93 4.81 -15.49
N PRO A 328 -16.67 3.54 -15.17
CA PRO A 328 -17.70 2.52 -15.09
C PRO A 328 -18.64 2.79 -13.90
N ARG A 329 -19.90 2.33 -14.00
CA ARG A 329 -20.84 2.44 -12.88
C ARG A 329 -20.42 1.52 -11.72
N PRO A 330 -20.58 1.94 -10.46
CA PRO A 330 -21.19 3.20 -9.97
C PRO A 330 -20.17 4.36 -9.85
N ALA A 331 -18.96 4.21 -10.37
CA ALA A 331 -17.87 5.19 -10.25
C ALA A 331 -18.15 6.51 -11.03
N ASP A 332 -19.14 6.51 -11.93
CA ASP A 332 -19.60 7.68 -12.68
C ASP A 332 -20.35 8.72 -11.81
N SER A 333 -20.72 8.37 -10.58
CA SER A 333 -21.41 9.30 -9.68
C SER A 333 -20.47 10.41 -9.18
N ALA A 334 -21.00 11.64 -9.07
CA ALA A 334 -20.27 12.78 -8.53
C ALA A 334 -19.72 12.52 -7.11
N THR A 335 -20.49 11.81 -6.28
CA THR A 335 -20.08 11.44 -4.91
C THR A 335 -18.88 10.50 -4.93
N PHE A 336 -18.88 9.46 -5.77
CA PHE A 336 -17.76 8.53 -5.89
C PHE A 336 -16.51 9.24 -6.43
N ARG A 337 -16.66 10.09 -7.44
CA ARG A 337 -15.53 10.86 -7.99
C ARG A 337 -14.85 11.72 -6.93
N ARG A 338 -15.64 12.47 -6.14
CA ARG A 338 -15.10 13.26 -5.03
C ARG A 338 -14.46 12.41 -3.94
N LEU A 339 -15.04 11.24 -3.65
CA LEU A 339 -14.46 10.29 -2.68
C LEU A 339 -13.10 9.79 -3.16
N TRP A 340 -13.01 9.38 -4.42
CA TRP A 340 -11.78 8.82 -4.99
C TRP A 340 -10.69 9.88 -5.17
N GLU A 341 -11.07 11.07 -5.63
CA GLU A 341 -10.17 12.23 -5.68
C GLU A 341 -9.61 12.58 -4.30
N PHE A 342 -10.49 12.62 -3.27
CA PHE A 342 -10.06 12.88 -1.90
C PHE A 342 -9.11 11.79 -1.40
N TYR A 343 -9.41 10.53 -1.68
CA TYR A 343 -8.53 9.41 -1.34
C TYR A 343 -7.13 9.57 -1.92
N LEU A 344 -7.03 9.80 -3.22
CA LEU A 344 -5.74 9.94 -3.91
C LEU A 344 -4.98 11.17 -3.41
N ALA A 345 -5.64 12.33 -3.28
CA ALA A 345 -5.04 13.55 -2.77
C ALA A 345 -4.63 13.46 -1.28
N TYR A 346 -5.43 12.78 -0.45
CA TYR A 346 -5.13 12.54 0.95
C TYR A 346 -3.88 11.66 1.11
N SER A 347 -3.79 10.60 0.31
CA SER A 347 -2.64 9.70 0.30
C SER A 347 -1.39 10.42 -0.25
N GLU A 348 -1.51 11.17 -1.35
CA GLU A 348 -0.45 12.02 -1.91
C GLU A 348 0.11 12.99 -0.85
N ALA A 349 -0.78 13.67 -0.13
CA ALA A 349 -0.41 14.60 0.93
C ALA A 349 0.35 13.92 2.08
N GLY A 350 -0.01 12.70 2.43
CA GLY A 350 0.68 11.91 3.44
C GLY A 350 2.14 11.66 3.10
N PHE A 351 2.44 11.35 1.84
CA PHE A 351 3.81 11.14 1.36
C PHE A 351 4.55 12.46 1.10
N ARG A 352 3.92 13.48 0.51
CA ARG A 352 4.54 14.80 0.29
C ARG A 352 4.98 15.47 1.58
N SER A 353 4.20 15.36 2.63
CA SER A 353 4.54 15.91 3.95
C SER A 353 5.61 15.12 4.71
N GLY A 354 6.06 13.98 4.18
CA GLY A 354 6.95 13.06 4.88
C GLY A 354 6.32 12.38 6.11
N TYR A 355 4.99 12.47 6.27
CA TYR A 355 4.26 11.75 7.31
C TYR A 355 4.21 10.25 7.04
N LEU A 356 4.13 9.85 5.76
CA LEU A 356 4.21 8.50 5.28
C LEU A 356 5.49 8.28 4.48
N ASP A 357 5.97 7.06 4.52
CA ASP A 357 7.08 6.58 3.69
C ASP A 357 6.70 5.23 3.07
N VAL A 358 7.36 4.85 1.98
CA VAL A 358 7.32 3.49 1.45
C VAL A 358 8.74 2.96 1.33
N GLN A 359 8.92 1.71 1.68
CA GLN A 359 10.24 1.12 1.65
C GLN A 359 10.20 -0.35 1.24
N GLN A 360 11.26 -0.80 0.58
CA GLN A 360 11.55 -2.20 0.37
C GLN A 360 12.48 -2.68 1.49
N ILE A 361 12.08 -3.75 2.17
CA ILE A 361 12.74 -4.32 3.33
C ILE A 361 13.16 -5.75 2.99
N VAL A 362 14.45 -6.03 3.09
CA VAL A 362 15.03 -7.36 2.87
C VAL A 362 15.24 -8.04 4.21
N LEU A 363 14.70 -9.25 4.33
CA LEU A 363 14.87 -10.07 5.52
C LEU A 363 15.44 -11.45 5.13
N SER A 364 16.07 -12.09 6.07
CA SER A 364 16.49 -13.49 5.96
C SER A 364 16.41 -14.16 7.33
N PRO A 365 16.34 -15.51 7.39
CA PRO A 365 16.46 -16.23 8.64
C PRO A 365 17.73 -15.79 9.40
N GLU A 366 17.60 -15.62 10.73
CA GLU A 366 18.78 -15.51 11.58
C GLU A 366 19.51 -16.83 11.54
N LYS A 367 20.84 -16.79 11.37
CA LYS A 367 21.63 -18.02 11.51
C LYS A 367 21.40 -18.56 12.93
N PRO A 368 21.11 -19.85 13.07
CA PRO A 368 21.19 -20.46 14.41
C PRO A 368 22.58 -20.18 14.96
N ALA A 369 22.61 -19.71 16.21
CA ALA A 369 23.83 -19.36 16.94
C ALA A 369 24.78 -20.59 17.05
#